data_3bf7e508be727cf34ef3b439bf61215e
#
_entry.id   3bf7e508be727cf34ef3b439bf61215e
#
_cell.length_a   1.000
_cell.length_b   1.000
_cell.length_c   1.000
_cell.angle_alpha   90.00
_cell.angle_beta   90.00
_cell.angle_gamma   90.00
#
_symmetry.space_group_name_H-M   'P 1'
#
loop_
_entity.id
_entity.type
_entity.pdbx_description
1 polymer ?
#
loop_
_entity_poly.entity_id
_entity_poly.type
_entity_poly.pdbx_seq_one_letter_code
_entity_poly.pdbx_strand_id
1 'polypeptide(L)'
;MEVGGAPNSWRAKVEGDSWRISDAEGNRIATLERSSNQEAHARLIAASPYMLDALRGLLELIGDEDLPDNGELSGAAICDMARTAVTLAVGTSHLHR
;
A
#
# COMPACT_ATOMS: atom_id res chain seq x y z
N MET A 1 17.31 -2.56 -3.24
CA MET A 1 16.88 -1.83 -2.06
C MET A 1 16.24 -2.74 -1.02
N GLU A 2 16.65 -2.60 0.16
CA GLU A 2 16.20 -3.47 1.23
C GLU A 2 14.99 -2.87 1.93
N VAL A 3 13.86 -3.53 1.79
CA VAL A 3 12.64 -3.08 2.41
C VAL A 3 12.45 -3.74 3.76
N GLY A 4 13.06 -4.90 3.94
CA GLY A 4 12.84 -5.69 5.13
C GLY A 4 13.28 -5.05 6.42
N GLY A 5 14.09 -3.99 6.37
CA GLY A 5 14.49 -3.32 7.57
C GLY A 5 13.49 -2.32 8.12
N ALA A 6 12.45 -2.01 7.33
CA ALA A 6 11.46 -1.05 7.78
C ALA A 6 10.57 -1.68 8.85
N PRO A 7 10.22 -0.91 9.89
CA PRO A 7 9.36 -1.45 10.95
C PRO A 7 8.00 -1.94 10.44
N ASN A 8 7.52 -1.36 9.36
CA ASN A 8 6.21 -1.69 8.83
C ASN A 8 6.26 -2.65 7.65
N SER A 9 7.42 -3.27 7.39
CA SER A 9 7.51 -4.13 6.22
C SER A 9 6.77 -5.44 6.45
N TRP A 10 6.10 -5.88 5.41
CA TRP A 10 5.40 -7.15 5.41
C TRP A 10 6.02 -8.03 4.35
N ARG A 11 5.82 -9.33 4.46
CA ARG A 11 6.39 -10.29 3.53
C ARG A 11 5.34 -11.25 3.05
N ALA A 12 5.41 -11.58 1.77
CA ALA A 12 4.55 -12.59 1.18
C ALA A 12 5.36 -13.86 0.95
N LYS A 13 4.80 -14.97 1.32
CA LYS A 13 5.51 -16.23 1.23
C LYS A 13 4.52 -17.33 0.90
N VAL A 14 4.91 -18.21 -0.02
CA VAL A 14 4.06 -19.33 -0.36
C VAL A 14 4.12 -20.36 0.74
N GLU A 15 2.96 -20.94 1.05
CA GLU A 15 2.83 -21.92 2.13
C GLU A 15 1.82 -22.94 1.67
N GLY A 16 2.30 -24.07 1.15
CA GLY A 16 1.41 -25.05 0.56
C GLY A 16 0.71 -24.48 -0.65
N ASP A 17 -0.61 -24.51 -0.63
CA ASP A 17 -1.43 -23.95 -1.72
C ASP A 17 -1.81 -22.50 -1.48
N SER A 18 -1.33 -21.91 -0.40
CA SER A 18 -1.74 -20.58 0.00
C SER A 18 -0.56 -19.64 -0.01
N TRP A 19 -0.86 -18.34 0.09
CA TRP A 19 0.14 -17.33 0.32
C TRP A 19 -0.10 -16.72 1.68
N ARG A 20 0.97 -16.57 2.42
CA ARG A 20 0.91 -16.02 3.77
C ARG A 20 1.58 -14.67 3.79
N ILE A 21 0.91 -13.70 4.41
CA ILE A 21 1.47 -12.38 4.63
C ILE A 21 1.84 -12.28 6.09
N SER A 22 3.10 -11.92 6.37
CA SER A 22 3.58 -11.79 7.74
C SER A 22 4.24 -10.44 7.93
N ASP A 23 4.24 -9.97 9.18
CA ASP A 23 4.92 -8.74 9.50
C ASP A 23 6.43 -9.00 9.72
N ALA A 24 7.14 -7.96 10.11
CA ALA A 24 8.59 -8.06 10.27
C ALA A 24 8.99 -9.03 11.38
N GLU A 25 8.12 -9.25 12.35
CA GLU A 25 8.41 -10.18 13.44
C GLU A 25 7.93 -11.59 13.17
N GLY A 26 7.34 -11.83 12.00
CA GLY A 26 6.88 -13.16 11.66
C GLY A 26 5.45 -13.44 12.02
N ASN A 27 4.75 -12.47 12.56
CA ASN A 27 3.34 -12.66 12.90
C ASN A 27 2.51 -12.67 11.63
N ARG A 28 1.54 -13.58 11.59
CA ARG A 28 0.67 -13.68 10.43
C ARG A 28 -0.30 -12.52 10.38
N ILE A 29 -0.31 -11.84 9.22
CA ILE A 29 -1.26 -10.77 8.97
C ILE A 29 -2.47 -11.32 8.23
N ALA A 30 -2.24 -12.18 7.25
CA ALA A 30 -3.30 -12.69 6.41
C ALA A 30 -2.85 -13.93 5.70
N THR A 31 -3.82 -14.69 5.25
CA THR A 31 -3.58 -15.84 4.38
C THR A 31 -4.52 -15.70 3.20
N LEU A 32 -3.98 -15.83 1.98
CA LEU A 32 -4.77 -15.73 0.77
C LEU A 32 -5.12 -17.12 0.30
N GLU A 33 -6.38 -17.31 0.02
CA GLU A 33 -6.84 -18.57 -0.50
C GLU A 33 -6.44 -18.70 -1.96
N ARG A 34 -6.46 -19.94 -2.43
CA ARG A 34 -6.05 -20.26 -3.76
C ARG A 34 -6.93 -19.56 -4.80
N SER A 35 -6.28 -18.91 -5.74
CA SER A 35 -6.97 -18.29 -6.86
C SER A 35 -5.95 -18.05 -7.95
N SER A 36 -6.43 -17.72 -9.15
CA SER A 36 -5.54 -17.54 -10.28
C SER A 36 -4.61 -16.33 -10.10
N ASN A 37 -5.04 -15.33 -9.31
CA ASN A 37 -4.24 -14.14 -9.10
C ASN A 37 -3.66 -14.05 -7.71
N GLN A 38 -3.57 -15.19 -7.03
CA GLN A 38 -3.19 -15.22 -5.64
C GLN A 38 -1.81 -14.61 -5.40
N GLU A 39 -0.85 -14.95 -6.25
CA GLU A 39 0.51 -14.43 -6.06
C GLU A 39 0.55 -12.92 -6.24
N ALA A 40 -0.11 -12.42 -7.27
CA ALA A 40 -0.12 -10.98 -7.52
C ALA A 40 -0.78 -10.24 -6.37
N HIS A 41 -1.88 -10.77 -5.87
CA HIS A 41 -2.56 -10.15 -4.74
C HIS A 41 -1.70 -10.21 -3.49
N ALA A 42 -1.01 -11.31 -3.25
CA ALA A 42 -0.15 -11.43 -2.08
C ALA A 42 0.97 -10.41 -2.11
N ARG A 43 1.58 -10.22 -3.27
CA ARG A 43 2.66 -9.25 -3.40
C ARG A 43 2.17 -7.84 -3.19
N LEU A 44 1.00 -7.52 -3.71
CA LEU A 44 0.42 -6.20 -3.54
C LEU A 44 0.11 -5.93 -2.06
N ILE A 45 -0.48 -6.91 -1.40
CA ILE A 45 -0.80 -6.75 0.02
C ILE A 45 0.49 -6.58 0.82
N ALA A 46 1.50 -7.38 0.53
CA ALA A 46 2.77 -7.27 1.26
C ALA A 46 3.44 -5.93 1.06
N ALA A 47 3.26 -5.31 -0.10
CA ALA A 47 3.86 -4.03 -0.41
C ALA A 47 3.06 -2.85 0.15
N SER A 48 1.83 -3.08 0.62
CA SER A 48 0.93 -1.99 0.94
C SER A 48 1.41 -1.07 2.07
N PRO A 49 2.04 -1.55 3.15
CA PRO A 49 2.53 -0.60 4.15
C PRO A 49 3.58 0.34 3.58
N TYR A 50 4.46 -0.19 2.76
CA TYR A 50 5.50 0.62 2.14
C TYR A 50 4.88 1.63 1.17
N MET A 51 3.89 1.17 0.40
CA MET A 51 3.21 2.06 -0.53
C MET A 51 2.47 3.17 0.19
N LEU A 52 1.85 2.85 1.31
CA LEU A 52 1.15 3.85 2.10
C LEU A 52 2.12 4.92 2.61
N ASP A 53 3.25 4.49 3.14
CA ASP A 53 4.25 5.44 3.63
C ASP A 53 4.78 6.31 2.51
N ALA A 54 5.01 5.72 1.34
CA ALA A 54 5.51 6.47 0.19
C ALA A 54 4.50 7.51 -0.26
N LEU A 55 3.21 7.13 -0.31
CA LEU A 55 2.17 8.08 -0.71
C LEU A 55 2.06 9.22 0.28
N ARG A 56 2.11 8.93 1.56
CA ARG A 56 2.04 9.98 2.57
C ARG A 56 3.21 10.94 2.44
N GLY A 57 4.41 10.38 2.25
CA GLY A 57 5.59 11.22 2.10
C GLY A 57 5.51 12.10 0.88
N LEU A 58 5.07 11.54 -0.25
CA LEU A 58 4.93 12.32 -1.46
C LEU A 58 3.92 13.44 -1.30
N LEU A 59 2.79 13.14 -0.67
CA LEU A 59 1.76 14.15 -0.46
C LEU A 59 2.26 15.27 0.43
N GLU A 60 3.07 14.95 1.43
CA GLU A 60 3.63 16.00 2.27
C GLU A 60 4.61 16.88 1.50
N LEU A 61 5.42 16.28 0.64
CA LEU A 61 6.37 17.05 -0.15
C LEU A 61 5.69 17.95 -1.15
N ILE A 62 4.65 17.45 -1.80
CA ILE A 62 3.96 18.18 -2.85
C ILE A 62 3.05 19.25 -2.25
N GLY A 63 2.39 18.93 -1.16
CA GLY A 63 1.42 19.82 -0.59
C GLY A 63 0.26 20.02 -1.53
N ASP A 64 -0.15 21.27 -1.70
CA ASP A 64 -1.27 21.62 -2.56
C ASP A 64 -0.85 22.27 -3.85
N GLU A 65 0.40 22.11 -4.22
CA GLU A 65 0.89 22.75 -5.43
C GLU A 65 0.30 22.14 -6.68
N ASP A 66 0.21 22.96 -7.72
CA ASP A 66 -0.22 22.49 -9.01
C ASP A 66 0.87 21.63 -9.62
N LEU A 67 0.46 20.48 -10.09
CA LEU A 67 1.36 19.55 -10.74
C LEU A 67 1.01 19.44 -12.21
N PRO A 68 2.00 19.20 -13.06
CA PRO A 68 1.70 18.92 -14.46
C PRO A 68 0.92 17.62 -14.58
N ASP A 69 0.16 17.50 -15.66
CA ASP A 69 -0.52 16.25 -15.91
C ASP A 69 0.46 15.26 -16.55
N ASN A 70 0.02 14.02 -16.64
CA ASN A 70 0.85 12.97 -17.21
C ASN A 70 0.35 12.53 -18.59
N GLY A 71 -0.49 13.36 -19.21
CA GLY A 71 -1.05 13.06 -20.51
C GLY A 71 -2.43 12.43 -20.46
N GLU A 72 -2.79 11.81 -19.36
CA GLU A 72 -4.10 11.21 -19.17
C GLU A 72 -4.85 11.83 -18.01
N LEU A 73 -4.14 12.17 -16.95
CA LEU A 73 -4.76 12.73 -15.76
C LEU A 73 -4.05 14.02 -15.41
N SER A 74 -4.81 14.97 -14.90
CA SER A 74 -4.21 16.19 -14.38
C SER A 74 -3.46 15.88 -13.10
N GLY A 75 -2.50 16.76 -12.78
CA GLY A 75 -1.78 16.60 -11.53
C GLY A 75 -2.70 16.64 -10.32
N ALA A 76 -3.72 17.50 -10.38
CA ALA A 76 -4.67 17.57 -9.28
C ALA A 76 -5.45 16.26 -9.13
N ALA A 77 -5.83 15.65 -10.24
CA ALA A 77 -6.56 14.38 -10.18
C ALA A 77 -5.68 13.28 -9.58
N ILE A 78 -4.40 13.27 -9.94
CA ILE A 78 -3.48 12.28 -9.40
C ILE A 78 -3.32 12.45 -7.90
N CYS A 79 -3.20 13.68 -7.43
CA CYS A 79 -3.11 13.93 -5.99
C CYS A 79 -4.37 13.52 -5.27
N ASP A 80 -5.55 13.75 -5.87
CA ASP A 80 -6.80 13.32 -5.26
C ASP A 80 -6.86 11.80 -5.17
N MET A 81 -6.38 11.11 -6.20
CA MET A 81 -6.33 9.65 -6.15
C MET A 81 -5.44 9.17 -5.02
N ALA A 82 -4.30 9.83 -4.84
CA ALA A 82 -3.38 9.44 -3.77
C ALA A 82 -4.01 9.67 -2.39
N ARG A 83 -4.67 10.81 -2.21
CA ARG A 83 -5.33 11.09 -0.94
C ARG A 83 -6.46 10.11 -0.67
N THR A 84 -7.21 9.77 -1.70
CA THR A 84 -8.27 8.77 -1.57
C THR A 84 -7.68 7.42 -1.17
N ALA A 85 -6.56 7.03 -1.80
CA ALA A 85 -5.93 5.77 -1.48
C ALA A 85 -5.49 5.73 -0.02
N VAL A 86 -4.91 6.81 0.49
CA VAL A 86 -4.50 6.88 1.88
C VAL A 86 -5.72 6.75 2.79
N THR A 87 -6.78 7.50 2.48
CA THR A 87 -8.00 7.44 3.29
C THR A 87 -8.58 6.04 3.35
N LEU A 88 -8.63 5.37 2.19
CA LEU A 88 -9.14 4.01 2.16
C LEU A 88 -8.25 3.07 2.98
N ALA A 89 -6.94 3.26 2.92
CA ALA A 89 -6.01 2.39 3.62
C ALA A 89 -6.09 2.53 5.12
N VAL A 90 -6.23 3.76 5.62
CA VAL A 90 -6.25 3.98 7.07
C VAL A 90 -7.67 3.93 7.66
N GLY A 91 -8.67 3.88 6.78
CA GLY A 91 -10.06 3.83 7.23
C GLY A 91 -10.61 5.22 7.46
N THR A 92 -11.90 5.35 7.26
CA THR A 92 -12.55 6.65 7.37
C THR A 92 -13.15 6.90 8.75
N SER A 93 -13.36 5.85 9.52
CA SER A 93 -14.06 6.01 10.80
C SER A 93 -13.31 6.92 11.74
N HIS A 94 -11.98 6.89 11.76
CA HIS A 94 -11.23 7.73 12.67
C HIS A 94 -11.26 9.20 12.26
N LEU A 95 -11.71 9.49 11.06
CA LEU A 95 -11.80 10.87 10.61
C LEU A 95 -13.02 11.56 11.15
N HIS A 96 -13.90 10.82 11.77
CA HIS A 96 -15.13 11.39 12.34
C HIS A 96 -14.99 11.75 13.81
N ARG A 97 -13.81 11.64 14.33
CA ARG A 97 -13.56 11.98 15.73
C ARG A 97 -13.39 13.45 15.91
#